data_6d6f240ee49e8365aac69052a3f089b3
#
_entry.id   6d6f240ee49e8365aac69052a3f089b3
#
_cell.length_a   1.000
_cell.length_b   1.000
_cell.length_c   1.000
_cell.angle_alpha   90.00
_cell.angle_beta   90.00
_cell.angle_gamma   90.00
#
_symmetry.space_group_name_H-M   'P 1'
#
loop_
_entity.id
_entity.type
_entity.pdbx_description
1 polymer ?
#
loop_
_entity_poly.entity_id
_entity_poly.type
_entity_poly.pdbx_seq_one_letter_code
_entity_poly.pdbx_strand_id
1 'polypeptide(L)'
;MRDGAKQSKIDWEPIKAEYVTTNITKAKLAEKYGVSPSALQYRSGVEQWGPQRKAHRDRVLEKTSQRLSEAAAERMAMLMGGTDKMLAAALEVLDDPQQFYRYQVKVKEDGETVTKEEIFQKADTKAMKEMTSLLEKLTGITRDLYGIPTREQELKQELAAEKLALEKRKSESGVGEQTRIEVVFDAGEEDWND
;
A
#
# COMPACT_ATOMS: atom_id res chain seq x y z
N MET A 1 57.24 40.75 -20.78
CA MET A 1 56.07 40.38 -21.63
C MET A 1 55.16 39.49 -20.78
N ARG A 2 54.01 39.99 -20.35
CA ARG A 2 53.04 39.22 -19.56
C ARG A 2 52.10 38.64 -20.60
N ASP A 3 52.19 37.29 -20.77
CA ASP A 3 51.26 36.55 -21.57
C ASP A 3 49.86 36.66 -20.97
N GLY A 4 48.98 37.37 -21.67
CA GLY A 4 47.56 37.46 -21.38
C GLY A 4 46.89 36.11 -21.65
N ALA A 5 46.85 35.24 -20.63
CA ALA A 5 46.04 34.05 -20.71
C ALA A 5 44.61 34.46 -21.04
N LYS A 6 44.13 34.10 -22.25
CA LYS A 6 42.73 34.22 -22.63
C LYS A 6 41.89 33.49 -21.59
N GLN A 7 41.21 34.22 -20.74
CA GLN A 7 40.19 33.66 -19.87
C GLN A 7 39.16 32.94 -20.76
N SER A 8 39.21 31.63 -20.78
CA SER A 8 38.20 30.86 -21.48
C SER A 8 36.85 31.19 -20.83
N LYS A 9 35.92 31.63 -21.65
CA LYS A 9 34.57 31.97 -21.20
C LYS A 9 33.95 30.70 -20.55
N ILE A 10 33.71 30.76 -19.24
CA ILE A 10 33.13 29.60 -18.51
C ILE A 10 31.77 29.33 -19.10
N ASP A 11 31.56 28.07 -19.53
CA ASP A 11 30.24 27.58 -19.93
C ASP A 11 29.47 27.16 -18.67
N TRP A 12 28.45 27.95 -18.33
CA TRP A 12 27.62 27.75 -17.15
C TRP A 12 26.48 26.77 -17.36
N GLU A 13 26.08 26.46 -18.60
CA GLU A 13 24.94 25.59 -18.88
C GLU A 13 25.12 24.16 -18.37
N PRO A 14 26.25 23.44 -18.62
CA PRO A 14 26.45 22.10 -18.10
C PRO A 14 26.57 22.10 -16.57
N ILE A 15 27.17 23.16 -15.97
CA ILE A 15 27.31 23.30 -14.53
C ILE A 15 25.94 23.44 -13.87
N LYS A 16 25.07 24.29 -14.43
CA LYS A 16 23.70 24.48 -14.01
C LYS A 16 22.87 23.19 -14.17
N ALA A 17 22.95 22.57 -15.33
CA ALA A 17 22.25 21.33 -15.63
C ALA A 17 22.58 20.24 -14.58
N GLU A 18 23.85 20.02 -14.30
CA GLU A 18 24.29 19.04 -13.30
C GLU A 18 23.81 19.42 -11.88
N TYR A 19 23.90 20.71 -11.51
CA TYR A 19 23.39 21.15 -10.20
C TYR A 19 21.89 20.90 -10.06
N VAL A 20 21.11 21.19 -11.08
CA VAL A 20 19.64 21.06 -11.05
C VAL A 20 19.20 19.60 -11.03
N THR A 21 19.87 18.74 -11.79
CA THR A 21 19.44 17.35 -11.98
C THR A 21 20.02 16.36 -10.97
N THR A 22 21.12 16.74 -10.28
CA THR A 22 21.80 15.83 -9.34
C THR A 22 21.78 16.35 -7.90
N ASN A 23 22.29 15.54 -6.98
CA ASN A 23 22.41 15.92 -5.55
C ASN A 23 23.78 16.52 -5.19
N ILE A 24 24.54 16.99 -6.18
CA ILE A 24 25.88 17.55 -5.99
C ILE A 24 25.82 18.86 -5.19
N THR A 25 26.78 19.08 -4.28
CA THR A 25 26.91 20.33 -3.56
C THR A 25 27.64 21.38 -4.41
N LYS A 26 27.38 22.67 -4.14
CA LYS A 26 28.07 23.78 -4.85
C LYS A 26 29.59 23.71 -4.71
N ALA A 27 30.09 23.29 -3.54
CA ALA A 27 31.53 23.14 -3.32
C ALA A 27 32.15 22.10 -4.25
N LYS A 28 31.58 20.88 -4.29
CA LYS A 28 32.02 19.82 -5.19
C LYS A 28 31.88 20.18 -6.68
N LEU A 29 30.83 20.95 -7.01
CA LEU A 29 30.61 21.42 -8.37
C LEU A 29 31.68 22.45 -8.78
N ALA A 30 32.03 23.39 -7.88
CA ALA A 30 33.10 24.35 -8.11
C ALA A 30 34.45 23.68 -8.32
N GLU A 31 34.77 22.69 -7.51
CA GLU A 31 35.97 21.87 -7.61
C GLU A 31 36.01 21.12 -8.96
N LYS A 32 34.93 20.41 -9.30
CA LYS A 32 34.82 19.61 -10.53
C LYS A 32 35.04 20.42 -11.82
N TYR A 33 34.48 21.63 -11.85
CA TYR A 33 34.56 22.48 -13.05
C TYR A 33 35.65 23.54 -12.98
N GLY A 34 36.46 23.56 -11.91
CA GLY A 34 37.56 24.49 -11.76
C GLY A 34 37.12 25.95 -11.67
N VAL A 35 35.91 26.22 -11.18
CA VAL A 35 35.35 27.54 -11.04
C VAL A 35 35.45 28.04 -9.60
N SER A 36 35.58 29.37 -9.38
CA SER A 36 35.65 29.88 -8.03
C SER A 36 34.29 29.66 -7.32
N PRO A 37 34.30 29.23 -6.03
CA PRO A 37 33.08 29.08 -5.25
C PRO A 37 32.22 30.33 -5.19
N SER A 38 32.84 31.49 -5.13
CA SER A 38 32.15 32.83 -5.11
C SER A 38 31.41 33.12 -6.41
N ALA A 39 32.06 32.84 -7.56
CA ALA A 39 31.44 33.02 -8.88
C ALA A 39 30.24 32.07 -9.07
N LEU A 40 30.40 30.82 -8.65
CA LEU A 40 29.32 29.84 -8.71
C LEU A 40 28.18 30.22 -7.77
N GLN A 41 28.48 30.67 -6.54
CA GLN A 41 27.45 31.11 -5.59
C GLN A 41 26.68 32.29 -6.14
N TYR A 42 27.35 33.31 -6.69
CA TYR A 42 26.73 34.50 -7.28
C TYR A 42 25.83 34.08 -8.46
N ARG A 43 26.38 33.32 -9.43
CA ARG A 43 25.65 32.87 -10.62
C ARG A 43 24.41 32.06 -10.26
N SER A 44 24.57 31.10 -9.35
CA SER A 44 23.47 30.26 -8.88
C SER A 44 22.37 31.01 -8.17
N GLY A 45 22.71 32.16 -7.51
CA GLY A 45 21.74 33.06 -6.89
C GLY A 45 20.97 33.84 -7.93
N VAL A 46 21.69 34.52 -8.86
CA VAL A 46 21.07 35.34 -9.91
C VAL A 46 20.15 34.51 -10.79
N GLU A 47 20.57 33.33 -11.20
CA GLU A 47 19.77 32.45 -12.05
C GLU A 47 18.82 31.51 -11.29
N GLN A 48 18.71 31.64 -9.97
CA GLN A 48 17.79 30.89 -9.12
C GLN A 48 17.88 29.37 -9.28
N TRP A 49 19.11 28.81 -9.30
CA TRP A 49 19.32 27.38 -9.45
C TRP A 49 18.70 26.54 -8.35
N GLY A 50 18.62 27.07 -7.11
CA GLY A 50 17.97 26.41 -5.98
C GLY A 50 16.49 26.11 -6.22
N PRO A 51 15.68 27.12 -6.52
CA PRO A 51 14.28 26.93 -6.94
C PRO A 51 14.11 25.98 -8.11
N GLN A 52 14.95 26.09 -9.16
CA GLN A 52 14.90 25.20 -10.32
C GLN A 52 15.18 23.74 -9.94
N ARG A 53 16.16 23.49 -9.06
CA ARG A 53 16.46 22.16 -8.53
C ARG A 53 15.27 21.60 -7.75
N LYS A 54 14.65 22.41 -6.90
CA LYS A 54 13.44 22.00 -6.17
C LYS A 54 12.33 21.61 -7.15
N ALA A 55 12.01 22.46 -8.10
CA ALA A 55 10.98 22.20 -9.10
C ALA A 55 11.28 20.97 -9.98
N HIS A 56 12.55 20.70 -10.27
CA HIS A 56 12.96 19.48 -10.96
C HIS A 56 12.69 18.24 -10.10
N ARG A 57 13.09 18.26 -8.83
CA ARG A 57 12.85 17.16 -7.89
C ARG A 57 11.36 16.88 -7.71
N ASP A 58 10.56 17.92 -7.51
CA ASP A 58 9.12 17.80 -7.34
C ASP A 58 8.48 17.14 -8.58
N ARG A 59 8.86 17.56 -9.79
CA ARG A 59 8.42 16.94 -11.05
C ARG A 59 8.84 15.46 -11.19
N VAL A 60 10.06 15.12 -10.76
CA VAL A 60 10.54 13.74 -10.79
C VAL A 60 9.73 12.89 -9.82
N LEU A 61 9.49 13.37 -8.59
CA LEU A 61 8.68 12.68 -7.59
C LEU A 61 7.24 12.47 -8.08
N GLU A 62 6.62 13.49 -8.63
CA GLU A 62 5.27 13.43 -9.18
C GLU A 62 5.16 12.39 -10.30
N LYS A 63 6.06 12.44 -11.29
CA LYS A 63 6.10 11.45 -12.39
C LYS A 63 6.35 10.03 -11.89
N THR A 64 7.21 9.87 -10.89
CA THR A 64 7.50 8.55 -10.32
C THR A 64 6.28 8.02 -9.57
N SER A 65 5.63 8.85 -8.74
CA SER A 65 4.40 8.50 -8.04
C SER A 65 3.29 8.12 -9.01
N GLN A 66 3.10 8.90 -10.07
CA GLN A 66 2.09 8.61 -11.08
C GLN A 66 2.35 7.26 -11.77
N ARG A 67 3.58 6.99 -12.21
CA ARG A 67 3.94 5.71 -12.84
C ARG A 67 3.75 4.51 -11.91
N LEU A 68 4.08 4.67 -10.63
CA LEU A 68 3.87 3.62 -9.63
C LEU A 68 2.37 3.36 -9.42
N SER A 69 1.57 4.41 -9.37
CA SER A 69 0.11 4.32 -9.23
C SER A 69 -0.53 3.65 -10.45
N GLU A 70 -0.14 4.03 -11.67
CA GLU A 70 -0.61 3.42 -12.91
C GLU A 70 -0.25 1.93 -12.98
N ALA A 71 1.01 1.59 -12.69
CA ALA A 71 1.45 0.19 -12.67
C ALA A 71 0.77 -0.65 -11.56
N ALA A 72 0.41 -0.04 -10.44
CA ALA A 72 -0.37 -0.70 -9.39
C ALA A 72 -1.81 -0.93 -9.84
N ALA A 73 -2.44 0.06 -10.48
CA ALA A 73 -3.79 -0.06 -11.02
C ALA A 73 -3.89 -1.13 -12.12
N GLU A 74 -2.92 -1.18 -13.05
CA GLU A 74 -2.86 -2.22 -14.09
C GLU A 74 -2.76 -3.63 -13.49
N ARG A 75 -1.88 -3.80 -12.48
CA ARG A 75 -1.75 -5.09 -11.79
C ARG A 75 -3.02 -5.49 -11.07
N MET A 76 -3.69 -4.55 -10.41
CA MET A 76 -4.96 -4.77 -9.74
C MET A 76 -6.04 -5.19 -10.75
N ALA A 77 -6.17 -4.49 -11.88
CA ALA A 77 -7.10 -4.84 -12.95
C ALA A 77 -6.84 -6.25 -13.52
N MET A 78 -5.56 -6.62 -13.71
CA MET A 78 -5.19 -7.96 -14.16
C MET A 78 -5.59 -9.04 -13.14
N LEU A 79 -5.35 -8.81 -11.85
CA LEU A 79 -5.73 -9.73 -10.78
C LEU A 79 -7.25 -9.89 -10.68
N MET A 80 -7.99 -8.79 -10.73
CA MET A 80 -9.47 -8.80 -10.76
C MET A 80 -9.99 -9.63 -11.93
N GLY A 81 -9.54 -9.33 -13.15
CA GLY A 81 -9.95 -10.07 -14.34
C GLY A 81 -9.56 -11.55 -14.32
N GLY A 82 -8.43 -11.90 -13.70
CA GLY A 82 -8.03 -13.28 -13.45
C GLY A 82 -8.97 -13.99 -12.47
N THR A 83 -9.29 -13.34 -11.37
CA THR A 83 -10.20 -13.86 -10.34
C THR A 83 -11.62 -14.08 -10.91
N ASP A 84 -12.12 -13.12 -11.68
CA ASP A 84 -13.44 -13.20 -12.34
C ASP A 84 -13.51 -14.39 -13.29
N LYS A 85 -12.46 -14.63 -14.09
CA LYS A 85 -12.38 -15.79 -14.98
C LYS A 85 -12.36 -17.12 -14.22
N MET A 86 -11.63 -17.19 -13.10
CA MET A 86 -11.59 -18.39 -12.26
C MET A 86 -12.95 -18.63 -11.60
N LEU A 87 -13.62 -17.58 -11.14
CA LEU A 87 -14.97 -17.68 -10.56
C LEU A 87 -15.97 -18.14 -11.60
N ALA A 88 -15.95 -17.59 -12.82
CA ALA A 88 -16.82 -18.01 -13.91
C ALA A 88 -16.61 -19.50 -14.26
N ALA A 89 -15.36 -19.95 -14.37
CA ALA A 89 -15.04 -21.35 -14.62
C ALA A 89 -15.53 -22.29 -13.48
N ALA A 90 -15.39 -21.85 -12.22
CA ALA A 90 -15.87 -22.60 -11.08
C ALA A 90 -17.41 -22.72 -11.07
N LEU A 91 -18.11 -21.64 -11.45
CA LEU A 91 -19.58 -21.65 -11.56
C LEU A 91 -20.04 -22.56 -12.71
N GLU A 92 -19.37 -22.52 -13.87
CA GLU A 92 -19.65 -23.40 -15.01
C GLU A 92 -19.54 -24.88 -14.62
N VAL A 93 -18.51 -25.22 -13.83
CA VAL A 93 -18.35 -26.59 -13.29
C VAL A 93 -19.52 -26.96 -12.36
N LEU A 94 -20.00 -26.01 -11.54
CA LEU A 94 -21.11 -26.26 -10.61
C LEU A 94 -22.46 -26.38 -11.31
N ASP A 95 -22.61 -25.83 -12.51
CA ASP A 95 -23.84 -25.95 -13.32
C ASP A 95 -24.03 -27.35 -13.92
N ASP A 96 -22.98 -28.24 -13.90
CA ASP A 96 -23.08 -29.61 -14.29
C ASP A 96 -23.31 -30.53 -13.06
N PRO A 97 -24.54 -30.95 -12.77
CA PRO A 97 -24.81 -31.80 -11.60
C PRO A 97 -24.07 -33.14 -11.59
N GLN A 98 -23.62 -33.60 -12.76
CA GLN A 98 -22.91 -34.88 -12.90
C GLN A 98 -21.42 -34.76 -12.63
N GLN A 99 -20.88 -33.56 -12.57
CA GLN A 99 -19.46 -33.31 -12.38
C GLN A 99 -18.87 -34.08 -11.18
N PHE A 100 -19.57 -34.11 -10.07
CA PHE A 100 -19.14 -34.79 -8.84
C PHE A 100 -19.39 -36.28 -8.83
N TYR A 101 -19.99 -36.83 -9.87
CA TYR A 101 -20.22 -38.27 -10.03
C TYR A 101 -19.32 -38.89 -11.08
N ARG A 102 -18.47 -38.07 -11.76
CA ARG A 102 -17.49 -38.52 -12.74
C ARG A 102 -16.18 -38.85 -12.05
N TYR A 103 -15.69 -40.06 -12.27
CA TYR A 103 -14.41 -40.53 -11.76
C TYR A 103 -13.48 -40.85 -12.90
N GLN A 104 -12.21 -40.52 -12.74
CA GLN A 104 -11.16 -40.98 -13.64
C GLN A 104 -10.66 -42.34 -13.14
N VAL A 105 -11.01 -43.41 -13.85
CA VAL A 105 -10.61 -44.79 -13.52
C VAL A 105 -9.47 -45.21 -14.43
N LYS A 106 -8.41 -45.74 -13.84
CA LYS A 106 -7.30 -46.33 -14.59
C LYS A 106 -7.61 -47.78 -14.89
N VAL A 107 -7.81 -48.09 -16.18
CA VAL A 107 -8.08 -49.46 -16.66
C VAL A 107 -6.87 -49.96 -17.44
N LYS A 108 -6.50 -51.23 -17.28
CA LYS A 108 -5.47 -51.86 -18.10
C LYS A 108 -6.14 -52.47 -19.31
N GLU A 109 -5.83 -51.99 -20.50
CA GLU A 109 -6.25 -52.55 -21.78
C GLU A 109 -4.99 -52.91 -22.57
N ASP A 110 -4.90 -54.12 -23.06
CA ASP A 110 -3.79 -54.63 -23.88
C ASP A 110 -2.38 -54.39 -23.32
N GLY A 111 -2.25 -54.36 -21.99
CA GLY A 111 -0.98 -54.14 -21.31
C GLY A 111 -0.64 -52.70 -21.04
N GLU A 112 -1.41 -51.72 -21.57
CA GLU A 112 -1.27 -50.31 -21.32
C GLU A 112 -2.29 -49.82 -20.30
N THR A 113 -1.91 -48.78 -19.53
CA THR A 113 -2.81 -48.16 -18.55
C THR A 113 -3.52 -46.98 -19.21
N VAL A 114 -4.81 -47.12 -19.46
CA VAL A 114 -5.65 -46.04 -20.04
C VAL A 114 -6.52 -45.44 -18.93
N THR A 115 -6.68 -44.13 -18.95
CA THR A 115 -7.58 -43.44 -18.03
C THR A 115 -8.92 -43.23 -18.72
N LYS A 116 -10.00 -43.77 -18.12
CA LYS A 116 -11.38 -43.61 -18.62
C LYS A 116 -12.21 -42.84 -17.62
N GLU A 117 -13.17 -42.05 -18.12
CA GLU A 117 -14.17 -41.39 -17.26
C GLU A 117 -15.37 -42.34 -17.11
N GLU A 118 -15.77 -42.57 -15.86
CA GLU A 118 -16.96 -43.35 -15.52
C GLU A 118 -17.85 -42.57 -14.57
N ILE A 119 -19.16 -42.67 -14.74
CA ILE A 119 -20.16 -42.02 -13.88
C ILE A 119 -20.63 -43.04 -12.86
N PHE A 120 -20.46 -42.72 -11.57
CA PHE A 120 -20.90 -43.56 -10.46
C PHE A 120 -22.11 -42.95 -9.76
N GLN A 121 -22.86 -43.79 -9.02
CA GLN A 121 -24.01 -43.29 -8.22
C GLN A 121 -23.58 -42.54 -6.94
N LYS A 122 -22.31 -42.65 -6.57
CA LYS A 122 -21.76 -42.03 -5.37
C LYS A 122 -20.94 -40.77 -5.75
N ALA A 123 -21.24 -39.63 -5.13
CA ALA A 123 -20.51 -38.39 -5.36
C ALA A 123 -19.04 -38.47 -4.89
N ASP A 124 -18.14 -37.91 -5.65
CA ASP A 124 -16.75 -37.72 -5.27
C ASP A 124 -16.63 -36.64 -4.20
N THR A 125 -16.61 -37.06 -2.95
CA THR A 125 -16.49 -36.15 -1.80
C THR A 125 -15.15 -35.40 -1.75
N LYS A 126 -14.11 -35.96 -2.41
CA LYS A 126 -12.81 -35.31 -2.51
C LYS A 126 -12.89 -34.10 -3.48
N ALA A 127 -13.43 -34.33 -4.67
CA ALA A 127 -13.66 -33.27 -5.65
C ALA A 127 -14.57 -32.18 -5.09
N MET A 128 -15.63 -32.56 -4.37
CA MET A 128 -16.50 -31.58 -3.68
C MET A 128 -15.73 -30.71 -2.66
N LYS A 129 -14.89 -31.32 -1.83
CA LYS A 129 -14.07 -30.58 -0.85
C LYS A 129 -13.06 -29.66 -1.53
N GLU A 130 -12.42 -30.13 -2.59
CA GLU A 130 -11.48 -29.33 -3.37
C GLU A 130 -12.18 -28.12 -4.01
N MET A 131 -13.37 -28.29 -4.56
CA MET A 131 -14.19 -27.21 -5.11
C MET A 131 -14.61 -26.20 -4.03
N THR A 132 -15.09 -26.67 -2.88
CA THR A 132 -15.43 -25.80 -1.75
C THR A 132 -14.22 -24.97 -1.31
N SER A 133 -13.05 -25.61 -1.17
CA SER A 133 -11.81 -24.90 -0.80
C SER A 133 -11.38 -23.87 -1.86
N LEU A 134 -11.59 -24.18 -3.14
CA LEU A 134 -11.33 -23.23 -4.23
C LEU A 134 -12.25 -22.01 -4.12
N LEU A 135 -13.54 -22.21 -3.93
CA LEU A 135 -14.53 -21.14 -3.79
C LEU A 135 -14.26 -20.26 -2.55
N GLU A 136 -13.90 -20.87 -1.42
CA GLU A 136 -13.50 -20.13 -0.22
C GLU A 136 -12.29 -19.22 -0.49
N LYS A 137 -11.25 -19.75 -1.16
CA LYS A 137 -10.05 -18.98 -1.53
C LYS A 137 -10.38 -17.86 -2.51
N LEU A 138 -11.18 -18.14 -3.55
CA LEU A 138 -11.60 -17.14 -4.52
C LEU A 138 -12.44 -16.04 -3.86
N THR A 139 -13.35 -16.39 -2.94
CA THR A 139 -14.14 -15.45 -2.17
C THR A 139 -13.24 -14.56 -1.30
N GLY A 140 -12.22 -15.13 -0.65
CA GLY A 140 -11.22 -14.39 0.11
C GLY A 140 -10.46 -13.39 -0.76
N ILE A 141 -9.89 -13.84 -1.88
CA ILE A 141 -9.17 -13.00 -2.84
C ILE A 141 -10.06 -11.88 -3.38
N THR A 142 -11.29 -12.20 -3.80
CA THR A 142 -12.25 -11.21 -4.30
C THR A 142 -12.53 -10.14 -3.24
N ARG A 143 -12.79 -10.57 -2.01
CA ARG A 143 -13.03 -9.65 -0.89
C ARG A 143 -11.85 -8.70 -0.67
N ASP A 144 -10.62 -9.22 -0.66
CA ASP A 144 -9.41 -8.42 -0.48
C ASP A 144 -9.19 -7.46 -1.65
N LEU A 145 -9.38 -7.91 -2.90
CA LEU A 145 -9.21 -7.08 -4.11
C LEU A 145 -10.24 -5.93 -4.18
N TYR A 146 -11.47 -6.18 -3.80
CA TYR A 146 -12.55 -5.19 -3.82
C TYR A 146 -12.67 -4.40 -2.52
N GLY A 147 -11.81 -4.67 -1.53
CA GLY A 147 -11.83 -4.00 -0.23
C GLY A 147 -13.13 -4.25 0.55
N ILE A 148 -13.77 -5.41 0.34
CA ILE A 148 -14.99 -5.77 1.06
C ILE A 148 -14.61 -6.25 2.47
N PRO A 149 -15.02 -5.54 3.52
CA PRO A 149 -14.64 -5.90 4.88
C PRO A 149 -15.25 -7.24 5.30
N THR A 150 -14.54 -7.96 6.15
CA THR A 150 -15.12 -9.12 6.84
C THR A 150 -16.06 -8.65 7.94
N ARG A 151 -16.98 -9.52 8.37
CA ARG A 151 -17.91 -9.21 9.49
C ARG A 151 -17.16 -8.76 10.74
N GLU A 152 -16.00 -9.34 11.01
CA GLU A 152 -15.17 -8.96 12.14
C GLU A 152 -14.55 -7.55 11.96
N GLN A 153 -14.13 -7.22 10.74
CA GLN A 153 -13.61 -5.89 10.41
C GLN A 153 -14.71 -4.83 10.49
N GLU A 154 -15.92 -5.14 10.00
CA GLU A 154 -17.09 -4.26 10.13
C GLU A 154 -17.38 -3.95 11.60
N LEU A 155 -17.47 -4.97 12.45
CA LEU A 155 -17.69 -4.79 13.88
C LEU A 155 -16.59 -3.97 14.55
N LYS A 156 -15.33 -4.18 14.18
CA LYS A 156 -14.20 -3.37 14.69
C LYS A 156 -14.32 -1.91 14.26
N GLN A 157 -14.73 -1.67 13.03
CA GLN A 157 -14.92 -0.30 12.51
C GLN A 157 -16.11 0.39 13.21
N GLU A 158 -17.22 -0.32 13.41
CA GLU A 158 -18.37 0.19 14.16
C GLU A 158 -17.99 0.56 15.59
N LEU A 159 -17.30 -0.32 16.30
CA LEU A 159 -16.81 -0.06 17.66
C LEU A 159 -15.82 1.10 17.73
N ALA A 160 -14.93 1.22 16.74
CA ALA A 160 -13.98 2.34 16.66
C ALA A 160 -14.71 3.68 16.40
N ALA A 161 -15.71 3.67 15.53
CA ALA A 161 -16.54 4.84 15.25
C ALA A 161 -17.35 5.28 16.48
N GLU A 162 -17.92 4.32 17.22
CA GLU A 162 -18.66 4.59 18.45
C GLU A 162 -17.76 5.18 19.54
N LYS A 163 -16.56 4.61 19.76
CA LYS A 163 -15.56 5.16 20.67
C LYS A 163 -15.18 6.60 20.32
N LEU A 164 -14.92 6.86 19.05
CA LEU A 164 -14.58 8.20 18.57
C LEU A 164 -15.74 9.19 18.79
N ALA A 165 -16.98 8.75 18.57
CA ALA A 165 -18.17 9.56 18.83
C ALA A 165 -18.34 9.88 20.32
N LEU A 166 -18.07 8.91 21.20
CA LEU A 166 -18.07 9.11 22.65
C LEU A 166 -16.97 10.07 23.09
N GLU A 167 -15.76 9.95 22.54
CA GLU A 167 -14.66 10.89 22.84
C GLU A 167 -15.00 12.32 22.40
N LYS A 168 -15.56 12.48 21.20
CA LYS A 168 -16.02 13.79 20.72
C LYS A 168 -17.09 14.39 21.63
N ARG A 169 -18.09 13.62 22.02
CA ARG A 169 -19.12 14.06 22.96
C ARG A 169 -18.54 14.49 24.31
N LYS A 170 -17.55 13.75 24.84
CA LYS A 170 -16.85 14.12 26.07
C LYS A 170 -16.06 15.41 25.92
N SER A 171 -15.40 15.63 24.76
CA SER A 171 -14.66 16.87 24.51
C SER A 171 -15.58 18.08 24.27
N GLU A 172 -16.72 17.89 23.62
CA GLU A 172 -17.70 18.94 23.34
C GLU A 172 -18.55 19.32 24.59
N SER A 173 -18.81 18.34 25.47
CA SER A 173 -19.61 18.58 26.68
C SER A 173 -18.86 19.35 27.77
N GLY A 174 -17.57 19.68 27.55
CA GLY A 174 -16.80 20.52 28.48
C GLY A 174 -16.69 19.97 29.91
N VAL A 175 -17.04 18.70 30.13
CA VAL A 175 -16.94 18.05 31.40
C VAL A 175 -15.51 17.60 31.66
N GLY A 176 -14.65 18.61 31.73
CA GLY A 176 -13.44 18.55 32.51
C GLY A 176 -13.75 18.98 33.96
N GLU A 177 -14.95 18.72 34.45
CA GLU A 177 -15.18 18.77 35.89
C GLU A 177 -14.45 17.58 36.50
N GLN A 178 -13.25 17.89 36.99
CA GLN A 178 -12.65 17.11 38.04
C GLN A 178 -13.68 17.09 39.17
N THR A 179 -14.45 16.02 39.28
CA THR A 179 -15.24 15.73 40.46
C THR A 179 -14.21 15.48 41.57
N ARG A 180 -13.80 16.55 42.22
CA ARG A 180 -13.00 16.51 43.42
C ARG A 180 -13.93 15.95 44.49
N ILE A 181 -13.89 14.64 44.74
CA ILE A 181 -14.56 14.03 45.86
C ILE A 181 -13.76 14.44 47.10
N GLU A 182 -14.23 15.45 47.79
CA GLU A 182 -13.73 15.84 49.10
C GLU A 182 -14.33 14.87 50.10
N VAL A 183 -13.57 13.85 50.50
CA VAL A 183 -13.97 12.95 51.60
C VAL A 183 -13.68 13.68 52.90
N VAL A 184 -14.69 14.30 53.46
CA VAL A 184 -14.63 14.86 54.80
C VAL A 184 -14.79 13.68 55.79
N PHE A 185 -13.70 13.28 56.41
CA PHE A 185 -13.77 12.40 57.57
C PHE A 185 -14.20 13.25 58.74
N ASP A 186 -15.46 13.12 59.16
CA ASP A 186 -15.94 13.61 60.42
C ASP A 186 -15.38 12.69 61.52
N ALA A 187 -14.27 13.09 62.11
CA ALA A 187 -13.73 12.44 63.31
C ALA A 187 -14.59 12.86 64.45
N GLY A 188 -15.69 12.12 64.70
CA GLY A 188 -16.44 12.24 65.88
C GLY A 188 -15.51 12.05 67.09
N GLU A 189 -15.38 13.10 67.93
CA GLU A 189 -14.75 13.05 69.22
C GLU A 189 -15.56 12.10 70.06
N GLU A 190 -15.16 10.83 70.13
CA GLU A 190 -15.62 9.95 71.26
C GLU A 190 -14.76 10.26 72.45
N ASP A 191 -15.36 11.01 73.38
CA ASP A 191 -14.89 11.17 74.73
C ASP A 191 -14.77 9.79 75.43
N TRP A 192 -13.56 9.32 75.60
CA TRP A 192 -13.21 8.22 76.45
C TRP A 192 -12.78 8.82 77.80
N ASN A 193 -13.76 9.17 78.63
CA ASN A 193 -13.60 9.27 80.12
C ASN A 193 -14.41 8.16 80.76
N ASP A 194 -13.70 7.10 81.16
CA ASP A 194 -13.83 6.47 82.53
C ASP A 194 -12.83 5.26 82.57
#